data_591c8b891940b70598bb79b104b3e337
#
_entry.id   591c8b891940b70598bb79b104b3e337
#
_cell.length_a   1.000
_cell.length_b   1.000
_cell.length_c   1.000
_cell.angle_alpha   90.00
_cell.angle_beta   90.00
_cell.angle_gamma   90.00
#
_symmetry.space_group_name_H-M   'P 1'
#
loop_
_entity.id
_entity.type
_entity.pdbx_description
1 polymer ?
#
loop_
_entity_poly.entity_id
_entity_poly.type
_entity_poly.pdbx_seq_one_letter_code
_entity_poly.pdbx_strand_id
1 'polypeptide(L)'
;EITKAGINEGINNVRDINHDLVAAQTARRVIDRLVGYKVSPVLWATLQSNMNFVSTNLSAGRVQSAAVKMIVDQDRLRAKFISTNYFDLKADLRKANSKENFNATLVKVDGLKVASSNDFDSKTGELKNKDVLLLTESQSDELVKELKSGNWIVTDIKKKPRTSNPKPPFTTSTLQQEASRKLRSSARQTMSIAQKLYENGFITYMRTDSTHLSDEAISGSRKVIKDLYGDEFLPENPKQYATKVRNAQEAHEAIRPAHRVFRTVEDVKAELGDEAGKLYDLIWKRTVASQMKSAKLEQTSITIKNQKAEFRANGQMILFPGYMKVYVEGRDNPDKDLANKERILPKLEVEEALNCNDLMPEPHNTKPPARYTEASLVKALEENGIGRPSTFASILATIVRREYVNRKSGKLSPTYLGLAVTQLLENHFTNLVSKEFTVKMEDGLDEVSRGELDAVPFMTNFYKGGGRFAGLEKMLDEKVDIPAACSIELPKEISDTTEGRIGRYGPYLRRGDDTRSIPENIYMGDLNLSTVEKIFEEETKDDEPLGDDPSTGDKVWIKKGPYGHYVQLGETKIRKGIPRNFPLSEVDLEYALKLLSLPREVGNHPDTNDVI
;
A
#
# COMPACT_ATOMS: atom_id res chain seq x y z
N GLU A 1 -5.47 21.92 22.84
CA GLU A 1 -5.59 20.87 23.86
C GLU A 1 -6.91 20.96 24.61
N ILE A 2 -7.56 19.84 24.89
CA ILE A 2 -8.73 19.79 25.79
C ILE A 2 -8.20 19.58 27.22
N THR A 3 -7.50 20.58 27.72
CA THR A 3 -6.99 20.66 29.09
C THR A 3 -7.55 21.89 29.78
N LYS A 4 -7.55 21.92 31.10
CA LYS A 4 -8.02 23.09 31.86
C LYS A 4 -7.24 24.38 31.47
N ALA A 5 -5.93 24.25 31.25
CA ALA A 5 -5.09 25.36 30.82
C ALA A 5 -5.43 25.82 29.40
N GLY A 6 -5.52 24.89 28.44
CA GLY A 6 -5.85 25.22 27.05
C GLY A 6 -7.27 25.80 26.87
N ILE A 7 -8.26 25.30 27.65
CA ILE A 7 -9.61 25.87 27.66
C ILE A 7 -9.60 27.32 28.19
N ASN A 8 -8.91 27.57 29.30
CA ASN A 8 -8.79 28.92 29.85
C ASN A 8 -8.07 29.88 28.90
N GLU A 9 -7.01 29.42 28.26
CA GLU A 9 -6.28 30.19 27.22
C GLU A 9 -7.20 30.53 26.06
N GLY A 10 -8.00 29.57 25.56
CA GLY A 10 -8.96 29.78 24.49
C GLY A 10 -10.05 30.80 24.85
N ILE A 11 -10.54 30.77 26.09
CA ILE A 11 -11.53 31.74 26.60
C ILE A 11 -10.92 33.14 26.69
N ASN A 12 -9.65 33.25 27.10
CA ASN A 12 -8.97 34.54 27.25
C ASN A 12 -8.51 35.14 25.91
N ASN A 13 -8.40 34.32 24.86
CA ASN A 13 -7.94 34.72 23.52
C ASN A 13 -9.03 34.50 22.45
N VAL A 14 -10.24 35.01 22.69
CA VAL A 14 -11.34 34.91 21.74
C VAL A 14 -10.99 35.63 20.43
N ARG A 15 -11.27 35.00 19.30
CA ARG A 15 -11.08 35.55 17.96
C ARG A 15 -12.42 35.60 17.20
N ASP A 16 -12.52 36.53 16.26
CA ASP A 16 -13.65 36.57 15.32
C ASP A 16 -13.62 35.38 14.36
N ILE A 17 -14.77 35.08 13.78
CA ILE A 17 -14.91 34.03 12.78
C ILE A 17 -14.13 34.42 11.52
N ASN A 18 -13.24 33.53 11.08
CA ASN A 18 -12.56 33.69 9.80
C ASN A 18 -13.51 33.32 8.66
N HIS A 19 -14.13 34.31 8.02
CA HIS A 19 -15.10 34.13 6.96
C HIS A 19 -14.52 33.52 5.69
N ASP A 20 -13.24 33.76 5.36
CA ASP A 20 -12.58 33.18 4.19
C ASP A 20 -12.37 31.67 4.38
N LEU A 21 -11.99 31.25 5.58
CA LEU A 21 -11.87 29.83 5.91
C LEU A 21 -13.24 29.11 5.84
N VAL A 22 -14.31 29.76 6.30
CA VAL A 22 -15.69 29.25 6.17
C VAL A 22 -16.10 29.17 4.71
N ALA A 23 -15.79 30.18 3.90
CA ALA A 23 -16.07 30.21 2.46
C ALA A 23 -15.34 29.08 1.72
N ALA A 24 -14.06 28.85 2.02
CA ALA A 24 -13.29 27.75 1.46
C ALA A 24 -13.86 26.37 1.81
N GLN A 25 -14.25 26.18 3.07
CA GLN A 25 -14.88 24.93 3.52
C GLN A 25 -16.25 24.71 2.84
N THR A 26 -17.04 25.75 2.69
CA THR A 26 -18.33 25.72 1.99
C THR A 26 -18.12 25.40 0.51
N ALA A 27 -17.17 26.06 -0.16
CA ALA A 27 -16.83 25.82 -1.56
C ALA A 27 -16.39 24.36 -1.77
N ARG A 28 -15.52 23.82 -0.92
CA ARG A 28 -15.13 22.42 -0.94
C ARG A 28 -16.34 21.49 -0.89
N ARG A 29 -17.22 21.71 0.07
CA ARG A 29 -18.43 20.90 0.26
C ARG A 29 -19.39 20.96 -0.94
N VAL A 30 -19.56 22.14 -1.52
CA VAL A 30 -20.40 22.33 -2.71
C VAL A 30 -19.81 21.60 -3.91
N ILE A 31 -18.52 21.77 -4.19
CA ILE A 31 -17.82 21.10 -5.29
C ILE A 31 -17.88 19.59 -5.16
N ASP A 32 -17.56 19.04 -3.98
CA ASP A 32 -17.60 17.59 -3.74
C ASP A 32 -19.03 17.05 -3.91
N ARG A 33 -20.03 17.83 -3.54
CA ARG A 33 -21.45 17.51 -3.73
C ARG A 33 -21.86 17.54 -5.21
N LEU A 34 -21.43 18.55 -5.96
CA LEU A 34 -21.67 18.65 -7.41
C LEU A 34 -21.07 17.44 -8.14
N VAL A 35 -19.82 17.10 -7.86
CA VAL A 35 -19.20 15.91 -8.45
C VAL A 35 -19.98 14.65 -8.09
N GLY A 36 -20.26 14.43 -6.82
CA GLY A 36 -20.98 13.25 -6.35
C GLY A 36 -22.36 13.08 -6.99
N TYR A 37 -23.18 14.13 -6.99
CA TYR A 37 -24.56 14.07 -7.51
C TYR A 37 -24.67 14.10 -9.03
N LYS A 38 -23.68 14.65 -9.74
CA LYS A 38 -23.70 14.73 -11.20
C LYS A 38 -23.01 13.56 -11.88
N VAL A 39 -21.89 13.09 -11.33
CA VAL A 39 -21.09 12.03 -11.97
C VAL A 39 -21.53 10.63 -11.52
N SER A 40 -21.95 10.44 -10.25
CA SER A 40 -22.40 9.11 -9.80
C SER A 40 -23.59 8.56 -10.59
N PRO A 41 -24.62 9.34 -10.98
CA PRO A 41 -25.70 8.86 -11.85
C PRO A 41 -25.21 8.33 -13.20
N VAL A 42 -24.14 8.90 -13.77
CA VAL A 42 -23.53 8.37 -15.00
C VAL A 42 -23.01 6.96 -14.79
N LEU A 43 -22.34 6.70 -13.65
CA LEU A 43 -21.87 5.35 -13.31
C LEU A 43 -23.03 4.38 -13.12
N TRP A 44 -24.16 4.82 -12.58
CA TRP A 44 -25.36 3.98 -12.41
C TRP A 44 -26.00 3.63 -13.73
N ALA A 45 -26.18 4.63 -14.61
CA ALA A 45 -26.78 4.42 -15.92
C ALA A 45 -25.91 3.61 -16.88
N THR A 46 -24.61 3.57 -16.66
CA THR A 46 -23.65 2.91 -17.54
C THR A 46 -23.13 1.59 -16.97
N LEU A 47 -22.27 1.63 -15.98
CA LEU A 47 -21.62 0.43 -15.43
C LEU A 47 -22.56 -0.40 -14.56
N GLN A 48 -23.24 0.22 -13.59
CA GLN A 48 -24.06 -0.51 -12.63
C GLN A 48 -25.24 -1.22 -13.30
N SER A 49 -25.91 -0.58 -14.27
CA SER A 49 -27.02 -1.19 -15.02
C SER A 49 -26.60 -2.37 -15.90
N ASN A 50 -25.33 -2.43 -16.31
CA ASN A 50 -24.79 -3.45 -17.20
C ASN A 50 -24.03 -4.58 -16.47
N MET A 51 -23.75 -4.44 -15.17
CA MET A 51 -22.94 -5.39 -14.40
C MET A 51 -23.76 -6.01 -13.25
N ASN A 52 -24.14 -7.28 -13.40
CA ASN A 52 -24.96 -7.98 -12.39
C ASN A 52 -24.20 -8.36 -11.11
N PHE A 53 -22.85 -8.33 -11.15
CA PHE A 53 -22.01 -8.67 -10.00
C PHE A 53 -21.76 -7.47 -9.07
N VAL A 54 -22.23 -6.28 -9.42
CA VAL A 54 -22.07 -5.07 -8.61
C VAL A 54 -23.10 -5.07 -7.49
N SER A 55 -22.64 -5.24 -6.26
CA SER A 55 -23.49 -5.35 -5.06
C SER A 55 -23.75 -4.00 -4.38
N THR A 56 -22.92 -2.98 -4.65
CA THR A 56 -22.97 -1.66 -4.01
C THR A 56 -23.31 -0.56 -5.00
N ASN A 57 -23.95 0.51 -4.52
CA ASN A 57 -24.17 1.70 -5.34
C ASN A 57 -22.83 2.36 -5.70
N LEU A 58 -22.55 2.50 -6.99
CA LEU A 58 -21.37 3.17 -7.48
C LEU A 58 -21.37 4.66 -7.10
N SER A 59 -20.21 5.21 -6.88
CA SER A 59 -20.05 6.64 -6.61
C SER A 59 -18.73 7.17 -7.15
N ALA A 60 -18.79 8.36 -7.73
CA ALA A 60 -17.63 9.16 -8.03
C ALA A 60 -17.41 10.22 -6.97
N GLY A 61 -16.17 10.57 -6.72
CA GLY A 61 -15.82 11.66 -5.82
C GLY A 61 -14.39 12.11 -6.11
N ARG A 62 -14.17 13.40 -6.15
CA ARG A 62 -12.94 14.04 -6.59
C ARG A 62 -11.67 13.38 -6.00
N VAL A 63 -11.60 13.24 -4.69
CA VAL A 63 -10.44 12.70 -4.01
C VAL A 63 -10.43 11.16 -4.01
N GLN A 64 -11.59 10.52 -3.82
CA GLN A 64 -11.67 9.05 -3.81
C GLN A 64 -11.33 8.46 -5.18
N SER A 65 -11.78 9.07 -6.28
CA SER A 65 -11.50 8.58 -7.63
C SER A 65 -10.02 8.73 -7.98
N ALA A 66 -9.38 9.82 -7.58
CA ALA A 66 -7.94 9.99 -7.72
C ALA A 66 -7.15 8.93 -6.91
N ALA A 67 -7.59 8.59 -5.71
CA ALA A 67 -6.97 7.54 -4.91
C ALA A 67 -7.11 6.14 -5.55
N VAL A 68 -8.29 5.80 -6.09
CA VAL A 68 -8.49 4.53 -6.84
C VAL A 68 -7.60 4.51 -8.08
N LYS A 69 -7.54 5.61 -8.83
CA LYS A 69 -6.66 5.73 -9.99
C LYS A 69 -5.19 5.45 -9.66
N MET A 70 -4.68 5.98 -8.55
CA MET A 70 -3.30 5.70 -8.13
C MET A 70 -3.04 4.21 -7.91
N ILE A 71 -4.03 3.49 -7.35
CA ILE A 71 -3.94 2.04 -7.12
C ILE A 71 -4.03 1.28 -8.45
N VAL A 72 -4.92 1.69 -9.35
CA VAL A 72 -5.06 1.13 -10.71
C VAL A 72 -3.78 1.35 -11.52
N ASP A 73 -3.22 2.55 -11.51
CA ASP A 73 -1.98 2.87 -12.22
C ASP A 73 -0.79 2.03 -11.71
N GLN A 74 -0.76 1.76 -10.40
CA GLN A 74 0.24 0.85 -9.81
C GLN A 74 0.09 -0.59 -10.33
N ASP A 75 -1.14 -1.08 -10.48
CA ASP A 75 -1.39 -2.42 -11.04
C ASP A 75 -1.14 -2.46 -12.56
N ARG A 76 -1.39 -1.37 -13.30
CA ARG A 76 -0.99 -1.25 -14.71
C ARG A 76 0.53 -1.35 -14.89
N LEU A 77 1.30 -0.69 -14.01
CA LEU A 77 2.77 -0.83 -14.00
C LEU A 77 3.20 -2.26 -13.68
N ARG A 78 2.50 -2.96 -12.80
CA ARG A 78 2.76 -4.36 -12.49
C ARG A 78 2.48 -5.29 -13.67
N ALA A 79 1.36 -5.07 -14.39
CA ALA A 79 0.99 -5.84 -15.56
C ALA A 79 2.02 -5.70 -16.71
N LYS A 80 2.62 -4.51 -16.86
CA LYS A 80 3.65 -4.22 -17.88
C LYS A 80 5.07 -4.63 -17.46
N PHE A 81 5.25 -5.11 -16.22
CA PHE A 81 6.56 -5.44 -15.69
C PHE A 81 7.08 -6.77 -16.24
N ILE A 82 8.27 -6.74 -16.83
CA ILE A 82 8.95 -7.94 -17.32
C ILE A 82 9.96 -8.39 -16.25
N SER A 83 9.75 -9.58 -15.73
CA SER A 83 10.65 -10.15 -14.73
C SER A 83 11.90 -10.69 -15.38
N THR A 84 13.05 -10.31 -14.84
CA THR A 84 14.37 -10.75 -15.31
C THR A 84 15.05 -11.58 -14.22
N ASN A 85 15.50 -12.78 -14.60
CA ASN A 85 16.33 -13.63 -13.75
C ASN A 85 17.79 -13.22 -13.92
N TYR A 86 18.52 -13.14 -12.82
CA TYR A 86 19.94 -12.88 -12.81
C TYR A 86 20.59 -13.54 -11.59
N PHE A 87 21.90 -13.70 -11.65
CA PHE A 87 22.66 -14.37 -10.60
C PHE A 87 23.75 -13.45 -10.07
N ASP A 88 24.10 -13.62 -8.81
CA ASP A 88 25.37 -13.19 -8.24
C ASP A 88 26.02 -14.35 -7.49
N LEU A 89 27.17 -14.12 -6.87
CA LEU A 89 27.84 -15.12 -6.04
C LEU A 89 27.95 -14.62 -4.61
N LYS A 90 27.66 -15.51 -3.67
CA LYS A 90 27.83 -15.27 -2.25
C LYS A 90 28.94 -16.18 -1.70
N ALA A 91 29.96 -15.56 -1.14
CA ALA A 91 31.06 -16.25 -0.49
C ALA A 91 30.89 -16.22 1.03
N ASP A 92 30.99 -17.38 1.68
CA ASP A 92 31.14 -17.51 3.13
C ASP A 92 32.64 -17.57 3.46
N LEU A 93 33.12 -16.49 4.06
CA LEU A 93 34.53 -16.24 4.29
C LEU A 93 34.87 -16.24 5.78
N ARG A 94 36.10 -16.61 6.10
CA ARG A 94 36.63 -16.66 7.46
C ARG A 94 38.10 -16.23 7.50
N LYS A 95 38.50 -15.49 8.52
CA LYS A 95 39.90 -15.22 8.84
C LYS A 95 40.62 -16.52 9.22
N ALA A 96 41.86 -16.72 8.84
CA ALA A 96 42.58 -17.96 8.99
C ALA A 96 42.56 -18.57 10.40
N ASN A 97 42.58 -17.75 11.44
CA ASN A 97 42.61 -18.21 12.86
C ASN A 97 41.34 -17.81 13.65
N SER A 98 40.23 -17.54 12.98
CA SER A 98 38.95 -17.19 13.62
C SER A 98 37.91 -18.26 13.38
N LYS A 99 36.94 -18.37 14.28
CA LYS A 99 35.70 -19.15 14.10
C LYS A 99 34.57 -18.34 13.53
N GLU A 100 34.73 -17.02 13.36
CA GLU A 100 33.70 -16.11 12.92
C GLU A 100 33.66 -16.06 11.39
N ASN A 101 32.53 -16.47 10.84
CA ASN A 101 32.25 -16.38 9.42
C ASN A 101 31.56 -15.06 9.08
N PHE A 102 31.78 -14.58 7.88
CA PHE A 102 31.05 -13.45 7.32
C PHE A 102 30.81 -13.64 5.83
N ASN A 103 29.74 -13.03 5.32
CA ASN A 103 29.37 -13.14 3.92
C ASN A 103 29.87 -11.94 3.11
N ALA A 104 30.38 -12.23 1.91
CA ALA A 104 30.70 -11.25 0.88
C ALA A 104 29.95 -11.58 -0.41
N THR A 105 29.50 -10.56 -1.13
CA THR A 105 28.76 -10.70 -2.40
C THR A 105 29.65 -10.24 -3.55
N LEU A 106 29.61 -10.93 -4.67
CA LEU A 106 30.32 -10.57 -5.90
C LEU A 106 29.84 -9.21 -6.41
N VAL A 107 30.77 -8.30 -6.72
CA VAL A 107 30.43 -6.96 -7.21
C VAL A 107 31.06 -6.64 -8.56
N LYS A 108 32.18 -7.30 -8.91
CA LYS A 108 32.83 -7.14 -10.22
C LYS A 108 33.52 -8.43 -10.68
N VAL A 109 33.58 -8.60 -12.00
CA VAL A 109 34.40 -9.61 -12.70
C VAL A 109 35.14 -8.93 -13.84
N ASP A 110 36.45 -9.10 -13.95
CA ASP A 110 37.29 -8.41 -14.93
C ASP A 110 37.11 -6.89 -15.00
N GLY A 111 36.85 -6.25 -13.84
CA GLY A 111 36.59 -4.83 -13.74
C GLY A 111 35.17 -4.40 -14.08
N LEU A 112 34.36 -5.25 -14.72
CA LEU A 112 32.95 -4.98 -15.02
C LEU A 112 32.08 -5.20 -13.79
N LYS A 113 31.18 -4.27 -13.52
CA LYS A 113 30.23 -4.36 -12.42
C LYS A 113 29.21 -5.48 -12.68
N VAL A 114 29.00 -6.37 -11.72
CA VAL A 114 27.92 -7.37 -11.77
C VAL A 114 26.57 -6.68 -11.47
N ALA A 115 25.55 -7.05 -12.24
CA ALA A 115 24.20 -6.50 -12.08
C ALA A 115 23.63 -6.81 -10.69
N SER A 116 22.97 -5.83 -10.13
CA SER A 116 22.25 -5.91 -8.85
C SER A 116 20.83 -5.38 -9.03
N SER A 117 19.97 -5.56 -8.05
CA SER A 117 18.58 -5.05 -8.10
C SER A 117 18.46 -3.55 -8.43
N ASN A 118 19.49 -2.75 -8.12
CA ASN A 118 19.50 -1.30 -8.41
C ASN A 118 19.76 -0.97 -9.89
N ASP A 119 20.28 -1.91 -10.64
CA ASP A 119 20.62 -1.72 -12.05
C ASP A 119 19.43 -1.94 -12.98
N PHE A 120 18.33 -2.47 -12.45
CA PHE A 120 17.07 -2.63 -13.18
C PHE A 120 16.10 -1.46 -12.91
N ASP A 121 15.28 -1.14 -13.91
CA ASP A 121 14.18 -0.21 -13.74
C ASP A 121 13.08 -0.86 -12.88
N SER A 122 12.67 -0.17 -11.82
CA SER A 122 11.69 -0.71 -10.87
C SER A 122 10.27 -0.75 -11.42
N LYS A 123 9.99 -0.12 -12.57
CA LYS A 123 8.67 -0.07 -13.22
C LYS A 123 8.57 -1.03 -14.40
N THR A 124 9.65 -1.21 -15.15
CA THR A 124 9.67 -2.06 -16.35
C THR A 124 10.36 -3.38 -16.16
N GLY A 125 11.28 -3.49 -15.20
CA GLY A 125 12.15 -4.66 -15.02
C GLY A 125 13.36 -4.69 -15.95
N GLU A 126 13.47 -3.74 -16.86
CA GLU A 126 14.57 -3.67 -17.83
C GLU A 126 15.87 -3.18 -17.18
N LEU A 127 17.00 -3.62 -17.73
CA LEU A 127 18.31 -3.17 -17.31
C LEU A 127 18.54 -1.71 -17.73
N LYS A 128 18.80 -0.83 -16.75
CA LYS A 128 19.01 0.62 -16.98
C LYS A 128 20.31 0.92 -17.71
N ASN A 129 21.36 0.15 -17.39
CA ASN A 129 22.69 0.36 -17.95
C ASN A 129 23.18 -0.96 -18.55
N LYS A 130 23.59 -0.91 -19.80
CA LYS A 130 24.15 -2.07 -20.53
C LYS A 130 25.62 -2.37 -20.17
N ASP A 131 26.31 -1.45 -19.46
CA ASP A 131 27.69 -1.60 -19.05
C ASP A 131 27.88 -2.42 -17.76
N VAL A 132 26.87 -3.22 -17.39
CA VAL A 132 26.92 -4.15 -16.26
C VAL A 132 26.87 -5.59 -16.76
N LEU A 133 27.59 -6.47 -16.08
CA LEU A 133 27.60 -7.89 -16.37
C LEU A 133 26.36 -8.56 -15.79
N LEU A 134 25.48 -9.05 -16.64
CA LEU A 134 24.34 -9.87 -16.27
C LEU A 134 24.75 -11.34 -16.28
N LEU A 135 24.90 -11.93 -15.11
CA LEU A 135 25.28 -13.35 -14.99
C LEU A 135 24.07 -14.26 -15.19
N THR A 136 24.25 -15.27 -16.03
CA THR A 136 23.34 -16.42 -16.14
C THR A 136 23.71 -17.50 -15.13
N GLU A 137 22.87 -18.51 -14.96
CA GLU A 137 23.13 -19.66 -14.10
C GLU A 137 24.43 -20.36 -14.51
N SER A 138 24.58 -20.71 -15.79
CA SER A 138 25.78 -21.37 -16.32
C SER A 138 27.05 -20.56 -16.07
N GLN A 139 27.01 -19.24 -16.32
CA GLN A 139 28.17 -18.37 -16.06
C GLN A 139 28.52 -18.27 -14.58
N SER A 140 27.53 -18.28 -13.70
CA SER A 140 27.76 -18.26 -12.26
C SER A 140 28.38 -19.58 -11.76
N ASP A 141 27.92 -20.73 -12.29
CA ASP A 141 28.50 -22.04 -11.97
C ASP A 141 29.95 -22.20 -12.48
N GLU A 142 30.25 -21.68 -13.66
CA GLU A 142 31.62 -21.64 -14.20
C GLU A 142 32.53 -20.79 -13.31
N LEU A 143 32.07 -19.60 -12.91
CA LEU A 143 32.82 -18.74 -11.99
C LEU A 143 33.03 -19.38 -10.63
N VAL A 144 32.08 -20.11 -10.09
CA VAL A 144 32.25 -20.86 -8.83
C VAL A 144 33.38 -21.89 -8.96
N LYS A 145 33.41 -22.66 -10.05
CA LYS A 145 34.46 -23.66 -10.30
C LYS A 145 35.85 -23.01 -10.40
N GLU A 146 35.94 -21.90 -11.13
CA GLU A 146 37.19 -21.15 -11.32
C GLU A 146 37.69 -20.54 -10.00
N LEU A 147 36.82 -19.92 -9.22
CA LEU A 147 37.21 -19.20 -8.01
C LEU A 147 37.41 -20.08 -6.76
N LYS A 148 36.96 -21.35 -6.79
CA LYS A 148 37.15 -22.29 -5.66
C LYS A 148 38.60 -22.47 -5.24
N SER A 149 39.52 -22.50 -6.20
CA SER A 149 40.96 -22.71 -5.98
C SER A 149 41.77 -21.42 -5.83
N GLY A 150 41.09 -20.26 -5.89
CA GLY A 150 41.75 -18.95 -5.85
C GLY A 150 42.09 -18.48 -4.44
N ASN A 151 43.03 -17.54 -4.36
CA ASN A 151 43.40 -16.89 -3.10
C ASN A 151 42.44 -15.71 -2.81
N TRP A 152 41.88 -15.69 -1.63
CA TRP A 152 41.01 -14.63 -1.15
C TRP A 152 41.80 -13.62 -0.33
N ILE A 153 41.96 -12.41 -0.83
CA ILE A 153 42.79 -11.36 -0.22
C ILE A 153 41.97 -10.10 -0.01
N VAL A 154 42.03 -9.52 1.18
CA VAL A 154 41.47 -8.22 1.48
C VAL A 154 42.28 -7.15 0.78
N THR A 155 41.64 -6.41 -0.15
CA THR A 155 42.35 -5.37 -0.93
C THR A 155 42.05 -3.95 -0.45
N ASP A 156 40.91 -3.73 0.20
CA ASP A 156 40.53 -2.40 0.68
C ASP A 156 39.56 -2.49 1.85
N ILE A 157 39.71 -1.59 2.83
CA ILE A 157 38.80 -1.45 3.97
C ILE A 157 38.43 0.02 4.13
N LYS A 158 37.16 0.34 3.86
CA LYS A 158 36.65 1.69 4.00
C LYS A 158 35.72 1.80 5.20
N LYS A 159 36.03 2.67 6.13
CA LYS A 159 35.18 3.05 7.25
C LYS A 159 34.63 4.45 7.04
N LYS A 160 33.31 4.57 7.15
CA LYS A 160 32.62 5.87 6.98
C LYS A 160 31.72 6.13 8.17
N PRO A 161 31.90 7.25 8.89
CA PRO A 161 30.97 7.68 9.91
C PRO A 161 29.65 8.05 9.24
N ARG A 162 28.53 7.66 9.87
CA ARG A 162 27.19 8.01 9.46
C ARG A 162 26.39 8.53 10.64
N THR A 163 25.75 9.69 10.48
CA THR A 163 24.81 10.21 11.46
C THR A 163 23.39 9.90 11.01
N SER A 164 22.58 9.33 11.92
CA SER A 164 21.16 9.12 11.72
C SER A 164 20.37 10.08 12.61
N ASN A 165 19.59 10.96 12.00
CA ASN A 165 18.79 11.96 12.70
C ASN A 165 17.42 11.41 13.08
N PRO A 166 16.87 11.78 14.25
CA PRO A 166 15.50 11.47 14.61
C PRO A 166 14.53 12.15 13.63
N LYS A 167 13.39 11.52 13.47
CA LYS A 167 12.31 12.04 12.64
C LYS A 167 11.48 13.08 13.42
N PRO A 168 10.75 13.99 12.73
CA PRO A 168 9.82 14.91 13.35
C PRO A 168 8.76 14.22 14.21
N PRO A 169 8.11 14.90 15.13
CA PRO A 169 6.89 14.46 15.76
C PRO A 169 5.81 14.11 14.74
N PHE A 170 4.77 13.39 15.14
CA PHE A 170 3.75 12.94 14.21
C PHE A 170 2.87 14.06 13.67
N THR A 171 2.63 14.00 12.35
CA THR A 171 1.44 14.53 11.69
C THR A 171 0.37 13.45 11.61
N THR A 172 -0.85 13.80 11.21
CA THR A 172 -1.93 12.81 10.95
C THR A 172 -1.47 11.71 9.99
N SER A 173 -0.84 12.08 8.89
CA SER A 173 -0.35 11.15 7.88
C SER A 173 0.72 10.21 8.43
N THR A 174 1.73 10.74 9.09
CA THR A 174 2.83 9.92 9.63
C THR A 174 2.38 9.04 10.80
N LEU A 175 1.40 9.48 11.60
CA LEU A 175 0.79 8.65 12.63
C LEU A 175 0.04 7.46 12.03
N GLN A 176 -0.79 7.68 11.01
CA GLN A 176 -1.50 6.61 10.30
C GLN A 176 -0.53 5.61 9.67
N GLN A 177 0.56 6.08 9.06
CA GLN A 177 1.60 5.23 8.48
C GLN A 177 2.25 4.32 9.54
N GLU A 178 2.69 4.90 10.65
CA GLU A 178 3.41 4.14 11.68
C GLU A 178 2.48 3.22 12.48
N ALA A 179 1.24 3.63 12.76
CA ALA A 179 0.25 2.76 13.37
C ALA A 179 -0.10 1.56 12.48
N SER A 180 -0.21 1.77 11.17
CA SER A 180 -0.40 0.67 10.22
C SER A 180 0.76 -0.32 10.23
N ARG A 181 2.01 0.16 10.26
CA ARG A 181 3.22 -0.69 10.24
C ARG A 181 3.45 -1.42 11.55
N LYS A 182 3.33 -0.73 12.67
CA LYS A 182 3.71 -1.25 14.00
C LYS A 182 2.56 -1.88 14.76
N LEU A 183 1.35 -1.32 14.65
CA LEU A 183 0.18 -1.78 15.38
C LEU A 183 -0.80 -2.56 14.49
N ARG A 184 -0.54 -2.66 13.18
CA ARG A 184 -1.43 -3.26 12.18
C ARG A 184 -2.83 -2.64 12.19
N SER A 185 -2.93 -1.38 12.63
CA SER A 185 -4.17 -0.62 12.74
C SER A 185 -4.51 0.03 11.39
N SER A 186 -5.76 -0.03 10.98
CA SER A 186 -6.22 0.72 9.80
C SER A 186 -6.21 2.23 10.08
N ALA A 187 -6.13 3.05 9.03
CA ALA A 187 -6.17 4.50 9.17
C ALA A 187 -7.44 4.97 9.91
N ARG A 188 -8.60 4.32 9.65
CA ARG A 188 -9.86 4.61 10.34
C ARG A 188 -9.80 4.29 11.83
N GLN A 189 -9.31 3.11 12.20
CA GLN A 189 -9.15 2.69 13.59
C GLN A 189 -8.17 3.59 14.32
N THR A 190 -7.02 3.89 13.72
CA THR A 190 -6.02 4.81 14.26
C THR A 190 -6.63 6.17 14.60
N MET A 191 -7.42 6.76 13.66
CA MET A 191 -8.04 8.06 13.88
C MET A 191 -9.16 8.01 14.94
N SER A 192 -9.91 6.92 15.04
CA SER A 192 -10.91 6.73 16.09
C SER A 192 -10.27 6.68 17.48
N ILE A 193 -9.16 5.95 17.63
CA ILE A 193 -8.41 5.87 18.89
C ILE A 193 -7.75 7.21 19.21
N ALA A 194 -7.14 7.87 18.22
CA ALA A 194 -6.52 9.18 18.40
C ALA A 194 -7.54 10.25 18.82
N GLN A 195 -8.76 10.21 18.27
CA GLN A 195 -9.85 11.09 18.69
C GLN A 195 -10.22 10.84 20.15
N LYS A 196 -10.35 9.58 20.57
CA LYS A 196 -10.61 9.22 21.98
C LYS A 196 -9.50 9.72 22.91
N LEU A 197 -8.23 9.59 22.51
CA LEU A 197 -7.09 10.13 23.28
C LEU A 197 -7.15 11.66 23.39
N TYR A 198 -7.49 12.35 22.30
CA TYR A 198 -7.62 13.81 22.30
C TYR A 198 -8.77 14.29 23.18
N GLU A 199 -9.97 13.70 23.04
CA GLU A 199 -11.16 14.09 23.80
C GLU A 199 -10.99 13.88 25.31
N ASN A 200 -10.14 12.94 25.71
CA ASN A 200 -9.76 12.70 27.11
C ASN A 200 -8.50 13.45 27.55
N GLY A 201 -7.98 14.36 26.75
CA GLY A 201 -6.86 15.24 27.12
C GLY A 201 -5.50 14.57 27.19
N PHE A 202 -5.29 13.42 26.55
CA PHE A 202 -3.99 12.72 26.56
C PHE A 202 -3.04 13.16 25.46
N ILE A 203 -3.56 13.64 24.33
CA ILE A 203 -2.77 14.12 23.20
C ILE A 203 -3.29 15.47 22.69
N THR A 204 -2.48 16.16 21.88
CA THR A 204 -2.88 17.32 21.09
C THR A 204 -3.85 16.91 19.97
N TYR A 205 -4.41 17.89 19.27
CA TYR A 205 -5.37 17.62 18.19
C TYR A 205 -4.76 16.73 17.10
N MET A 206 -5.45 15.64 16.78
CA MET A 206 -4.95 14.56 15.93
C MET A 206 -5.04 14.84 14.43
N ARG A 207 -5.70 15.92 14.01
CA ARG A 207 -5.79 16.31 12.59
C ARG A 207 -4.91 17.51 12.31
N THR A 208 -3.64 17.24 12.04
CA THR A 208 -2.62 18.25 11.79
C THR A 208 -1.61 17.77 10.74
N ASP A 209 -1.11 18.69 9.96
CA ASP A 209 0.03 18.52 9.07
C ASP A 209 1.31 19.18 9.62
N SER A 210 1.20 19.83 10.79
CA SER A 210 2.31 20.48 11.47
C SER A 210 3.24 19.49 12.17
N THR A 211 4.53 19.75 12.14
CA THR A 211 5.57 19.09 12.92
C THR A 211 6.12 19.96 14.05
N HIS A 212 5.51 21.13 14.27
CA HIS A 212 5.94 22.06 15.31
C HIS A 212 5.60 21.51 16.71
N LEU A 213 6.49 21.75 17.67
CA LEU A 213 6.27 21.51 19.09
C LEU A 213 6.30 22.84 19.84
N SER A 214 5.35 23.05 20.75
CA SER A 214 5.37 24.18 21.68
C SER A 214 6.57 24.09 22.64
N ASP A 215 6.93 25.21 23.25
CA ASP A 215 7.99 25.27 24.26
C ASP A 215 7.67 24.37 25.46
N GLU A 216 6.40 24.22 25.81
CA GLU A 216 5.93 23.30 26.85
C GLU A 216 6.25 21.85 26.49
N ALA A 217 5.94 21.42 25.26
CA ALA A 217 6.22 20.07 24.76
C ALA A 217 7.72 19.78 24.67
N ILE A 218 8.50 20.76 24.19
CA ILE A 218 9.96 20.68 24.14
C ILE A 218 10.52 20.51 25.57
N SER A 219 10.09 21.35 26.50
CA SER A 219 10.55 21.30 27.91
C SER A 219 10.18 19.96 28.56
N GLY A 220 8.94 19.49 28.35
CA GLY A 220 8.48 18.19 28.86
C GLY A 220 9.28 17.03 28.29
N SER A 221 9.49 17.00 26.96
CA SER A 221 10.29 15.95 26.30
C SER A 221 11.74 15.94 26.79
N ARG A 222 12.36 17.11 26.93
CA ARG A 222 13.75 17.24 27.40
C ARG A 222 13.91 16.77 28.84
N LYS A 223 12.93 17.07 29.70
CA LYS A 223 12.89 16.54 31.08
C LYS A 223 12.83 15.00 31.09
N VAL A 224 11.91 14.43 30.30
CA VAL A 224 11.79 12.97 30.18
C VAL A 224 13.08 12.33 29.67
N ILE A 225 13.77 12.94 28.70
CA ILE A 225 15.05 12.42 28.18
C ILE A 225 16.10 12.40 29.30
N LYS A 226 16.21 13.50 30.06
CA LYS A 226 17.17 13.61 31.15
C LYS A 226 16.89 12.56 32.24
N ASP A 227 15.64 12.46 32.66
CA ASP A 227 15.22 11.60 33.78
C ASP A 227 15.32 10.10 33.46
N LEU A 228 14.98 9.68 32.22
CA LEU A 228 14.93 8.26 31.85
C LEU A 228 16.16 7.76 31.09
N TYR A 229 16.89 8.62 30.39
CA TYR A 229 17.96 8.19 29.48
C TYR A 229 19.32 8.84 29.81
N GLY A 230 19.35 9.95 30.53
CA GLY A 230 20.56 10.66 30.91
C GLY A 230 20.90 11.84 30.03
N ASP A 231 21.78 12.71 30.55
CA ASP A 231 22.20 13.96 29.87
C ASP A 231 22.96 13.68 28.55
N GLU A 232 23.60 12.52 28.42
CA GLU A 232 24.32 12.15 27.20
C GLU A 232 23.40 12.00 25.98
N PHE A 233 22.09 11.71 26.18
CA PHE A 233 21.09 11.63 25.10
C PHE A 233 20.45 12.98 24.77
N LEU A 234 20.66 13.99 25.60
CA LEU A 234 20.05 15.31 25.46
C LEU A 234 20.94 16.23 24.59
N PRO A 235 20.45 16.72 23.43
CA PRO A 235 21.20 17.70 22.65
C PRO A 235 21.25 19.05 23.38
N GLU A 236 22.29 19.84 23.16
CA GLU A 236 22.47 21.15 23.75
C GLU A 236 21.27 22.07 23.46
N ASN A 237 20.92 22.19 22.18
CA ASN A 237 19.77 22.96 21.74
C ASN A 237 18.57 22.07 21.41
N PRO A 238 17.34 22.55 21.66
CA PRO A 238 16.13 21.87 21.21
C PRO A 238 16.13 21.65 19.70
N LYS A 239 15.62 20.49 19.25
CA LYS A 239 15.47 20.24 17.83
C LYS A 239 14.17 20.86 17.32
N GLN A 240 14.30 21.66 16.28
CA GLN A 240 13.17 22.22 15.56
C GLN A 240 13.02 21.56 14.20
N TYR A 241 11.80 21.41 13.74
CA TYR A 241 11.46 20.77 12.49
C TYR A 241 10.63 21.73 11.64
N ALA A 242 11.11 22.04 10.44
CA ALA A 242 10.34 22.82 9.49
C ALA A 242 9.20 21.96 8.93
N THR A 243 8.00 22.52 8.89
CA THR A 243 6.85 21.90 8.23
C THR A 243 7.08 21.97 6.71
N LYS A 244 7.13 20.80 6.05
CA LYS A 244 7.39 20.70 4.61
C LYS A 244 6.15 20.85 3.74
N VAL A 245 4.97 20.90 4.34
CA VAL A 245 3.70 20.94 3.61
C VAL A 245 3.46 22.37 3.12
N ARG A 246 3.32 22.52 1.80
CA ARG A 246 2.88 23.77 1.17
C ARG A 246 1.51 24.11 1.77
N ASN A 247 1.35 25.29 2.33
CA ASN A 247 0.10 25.74 2.98
C ASN A 247 -0.25 25.03 4.32
N ALA A 248 0.75 24.63 5.12
CA ALA A 248 0.49 24.22 6.49
C ALA A 248 -0.14 25.40 7.27
N GLN A 249 -1.22 25.11 8.00
CA GLN A 249 -1.81 26.10 8.90
C GLN A 249 -0.83 26.32 10.07
N GLU A 250 -0.10 27.42 10.07
CA GLU A 250 0.99 27.71 11.00
C GLU A 250 0.60 27.66 12.49
N ALA A 251 -0.72 27.72 12.78
CA ALA A 251 -1.25 27.70 14.14
C ALA A 251 -1.37 26.29 14.75
N HIS A 252 -1.08 25.23 14.00
CA HIS A 252 -1.25 23.86 14.49
C HIS A 252 0.04 23.29 15.05
N GLU A 253 -0.10 22.54 16.15
CA GLU A 253 0.96 21.77 16.76
C GLU A 253 0.97 20.32 16.21
N ALA A 254 2.11 19.64 16.33
CA ALA A 254 2.23 18.21 16.03
C ALA A 254 1.39 17.35 16.99
N ILE A 255 1.13 16.11 16.61
CA ILE A 255 0.51 15.13 17.50
C ILE A 255 1.53 14.69 18.54
N ARG A 256 1.28 15.01 19.79
CA ARG A 256 2.16 14.74 20.94
C ARG A 256 1.35 14.47 22.21
N PRO A 257 1.94 13.89 23.24
CA PRO A 257 1.31 13.85 24.58
C PRO A 257 0.94 15.27 25.03
N ALA A 258 -0.27 15.42 25.56
CA ALA A 258 -0.75 16.68 26.15
C ALA A 258 -0.01 16.95 27.47
N HIS A 259 -0.11 18.20 27.94
CA HIS A 259 0.53 18.69 29.17
C HIS A 259 2.07 18.75 29.12
N ARG A 260 2.62 19.48 30.06
CA ARG A 260 4.07 19.60 30.29
C ARG A 260 4.66 18.34 30.93
N VAL A 261 3.90 17.67 31.79
CA VAL A 261 4.24 16.39 32.41
C VAL A 261 3.42 15.32 31.71
N PHE A 262 4.09 14.53 30.88
CA PHE A 262 3.42 13.49 30.11
C PHE A 262 2.85 12.40 31.04
N ARG A 263 1.60 12.02 30.80
CA ARG A 263 0.99 10.87 31.47
C ARG A 263 1.73 9.59 31.09
N THR A 264 1.69 8.60 31.96
CA THR A 264 2.30 7.30 31.67
C THR A 264 1.43 6.48 30.72
N VAL A 265 2.04 5.51 30.04
CA VAL A 265 1.31 4.58 29.16
C VAL A 265 0.33 3.75 29.96
N GLU A 266 0.71 3.41 31.19
CA GLU A 266 -0.08 2.63 32.15
C GLU A 266 -1.34 3.39 32.57
N ASP A 267 -1.25 4.70 32.81
CA ASP A 267 -2.42 5.55 33.11
C ASP A 267 -3.41 5.51 31.95
N VAL A 268 -2.92 5.68 30.73
CA VAL A 268 -3.76 5.68 29.51
C VAL A 268 -4.43 4.32 29.31
N LYS A 269 -3.70 3.22 29.55
CA LYS A 269 -4.27 1.87 29.48
C LYS A 269 -5.36 1.64 30.51
N ALA A 270 -5.14 2.10 31.72
CA ALA A 270 -6.10 1.96 32.81
C ALA A 270 -7.40 2.72 32.50
N GLU A 271 -7.31 3.93 31.93
CA GLU A 271 -8.46 4.78 31.67
C GLU A 271 -9.17 4.46 30.34
N LEU A 272 -8.42 4.13 29.28
CA LEU A 272 -8.95 4.01 27.91
C LEU A 272 -8.77 2.64 27.26
N GLY A 273 -8.06 1.74 27.90
CA GLY A 273 -7.81 0.39 27.42
C GLY A 273 -6.53 0.23 26.58
N ASP A 274 -6.21 -1.01 26.27
CA ASP A 274 -4.93 -1.44 25.67
C ASP A 274 -4.62 -0.80 24.32
N GLU A 275 -5.62 -0.69 23.43
CA GLU A 275 -5.41 -0.11 22.09
C GLU A 275 -5.04 1.38 22.18
N ALA A 276 -5.70 2.11 23.09
CA ALA A 276 -5.38 3.51 23.34
C ALA A 276 -3.97 3.67 23.93
N GLY A 277 -3.61 2.79 24.89
CA GLY A 277 -2.25 2.77 25.46
C GLY A 277 -1.18 2.49 24.41
N LYS A 278 -1.39 1.55 23.48
CA LYS A 278 -0.43 1.25 22.41
C LYS A 278 -0.25 2.43 21.45
N LEU A 279 -1.34 3.11 21.09
CA LEU A 279 -1.24 4.29 20.20
C LEU A 279 -0.58 5.46 20.92
N TYR A 280 -0.90 5.66 22.19
CA TYR A 280 -0.27 6.68 23.03
C TYR A 280 1.23 6.42 23.20
N ASP A 281 1.65 5.19 23.45
CA ASP A 281 3.06 4.77 23.55
C ASP A 281 3.83 5.12 22.26
N LEU A 282 3.21 4.85 21.10
CA LEU A 282 3.77 5.18 19.81
C LEU A 282 3.99 6.70 19.67
N ILE A 283 2.99 7.52 20.05
CA ILE A 283 3.05 8.98 20.00
C ILE A 283 4.09 9.51 21.00
N TRP A 284 4.08 9.00 22.20
CA TRP A 284 5.03 9.37 23.27
C TRP A 284 6.48 9.11 22.84
N LYS A 285 6.78 7.88 22.39
CA LYS A 285 8.12 7.48 21.92
C LYS A 285 8.60 8.36 20.77
N ARG A 286 7.74 8.65 19.82
CA ARG A 286 8.09 9.50 18.69
C ARG A 286 8.39 10.94 19.11
N THR A 287 7.59 11.49 20.00
CA THR A 287 7.77 12.86 20.53
C THR A 287 9.08 12.97 21.29
N VAL A 288 9.35 12.05 22.24
CA VAL A 288 10.59 12.03 23.00
C VAL A 288 11.80 11.84 22.09
N ALA A 289 11.75 10.84 21.19
CA ALA A 289 12.85 10.57 20.26
C ALA A 289 13.16 11.76 19.35
N SER A 290 12.16 12.55 18.97
CA SER A 290 12.36 13.75 18.16
C SER A 290 13.29 14.77 18.81
N GLN A 291 13.33 14.83 20.13
CA GLN A 291 14.14 15.76 20.91
C GLN A 291 15.48 15.16 21.41
N MET A 292 15.80 13.91 21.03
CA MET A 292 17.05 13.24 21.42
C MET A 292 18.20 13.52 20.44
N LYS A 293 19.44 13.27 20.89
CA LYS A 293 20.63 13.28 20.04
C LYS A 293 20.51 12.28 18.90
N SER A 294 21.12 12.62 17.78
CA SER A 294 21.24 11.73 16.62
C SER A 294 22.08 10.49 16.95
N ALA A 295 21.75 9.37 16.34
CA ALA A 295 22.58 8.18 16.43
C ALA A 295 23.85 8.33 15.59
N LYS A 296 24.97 7.80 16.10
CA LYS A 296 26.25 7.74 15.39
C LYS A 296 26.54 6.30 15.04
N LEU A 297 26.78 6.03 13.77
CA LEU A 297 27.07 4.72 13.23
C LEU A 297 28.39 4.75 12.47
N GLU A 298 29.08 3.63 12.40
CA GLU A 298 30.20 3.40 11.51
C GLU A 298 29.80 2.36 10.48
N GLN A 299 29.90 2.70 9.21
CA GLN A 299 29.72 1.77 8.12
C GLN A 299 31.09 1.29 7.63
N THR A 300 31.29 -0.02 7.63
CA THR A 300 32.51 -0.66 7.15
C THR A 300 32.20 -1.38 5.83
N SER A 301 33.00 -1.12 4.80
CA SER A 301 32.96 -1.83 3.52
C SER A 301 34.32 -2.44 3.25
N ILE A 302 34.37 -3.76 3.12
CA ILE A 302 35.57 -4.53 2.86
C ILE A 302 35.51 -5.04 1.43
N THR A 303 36.53 -4.73 0.64
CA THR A 303 36.69 -5.28 -0.71
C THR A 303 37.69 -6.45 -0.66
N ILE A 304 37.30 -7.57 -1.22
CA ILE A 304 38.03 -8.82 -1.22
C ILE A 304 38.20 -9.23 -2.67
N LYS A 305 39.41 -9.56 -3.06
CA LYS A 305 39.73 -10.00 -4.41
C LYS A 305 40.09 -11.50 -4.44
N ASN A 306 39.55 -12.16 -5.45
CA ASN A 306 39.94 -13.51 -5.81
C ASN A 306 40.10 -13.57 -7.33
N GLN A 307 41.35 -13.71 -7.81
CA GLN A 307 41.68 -13.66 -9.24
C GLN A 307 41.09 -12.42 -9.93
N LYS A 308 40.17 -12.59 -10.90
CA LYS A 308 39.47 -11.54 -11.64
C LYS A 308 38.21 -11.00 -10.95
N ALA A 309 37.81 -11.63 -9.85
CA ALA A 309 36.57 -11.29 -9.15
C ALA A 309 36.80 -10.39 -7.93
N GLU A 310 35.98 -9.39 -7.75
CA GLU A 310 35.89 -8.55 -6.55
C GLU A 310 34.60 -8.84 -5.80
N PHE A 311 34.74 -9.15 -4.51
CA PHE A 311 33.64 -9.34 -3.56
C PHE A 311 33.60 -8.19 -2.57
N ARG A 312 32.42 -7.94 -2.02
CA ARG A 312 32.22 -6.90 -1.02
C ARG A 312 31.43 -7.40 0.19
N ALA A 313 32.01 -7.19 1.37
CA ALA A 313 31.33 -7.35 2.63
C ALA A 313 30.99 -5.97 3.21
N ASN A 314 29.74 -5.77 3.64
CA ASN A 314 29.29 -4.52 4.27
C ASN A 314 28.87 -4.80 5.71
N GLY A 315 29.39 -3.99 6.63
CA GLY A 315 29.05 -4.01 8.04
C GLY A 315 28.57 -2.65 8.54
N GLN A 316 27.89 -2.65 9.67
CA GLN A 316 27.48 -1.45 10.37
C GLN A 316 27.55 -1.68 11.88
N MET A 317 28.14 -0.74 12.59
CA MET A 317 28.22 -0.74 14.04
C MET A 317 27.60 0.55 14.58
N ILE A 318 26.83 0.43 15.67
CA ILE A 318 26.25 1.58 16.36
C ILE A 318 27.24 2.07 17.41
N LEU A 319 27.88 3.21 17.15
CA LEU A 319 28.81 3.84 18.10
C LEU A 319 28.10 4.55 19.24
N PHE A 320 26.97 5.19 18.91
CA PHE A 320 26.08 5.84 19.89
C PHE A 320 24.64 5.71 19.40
N PRO A 321 23.75 5.07 20.19
CA PRO A 321 22.39 4.77 19.73
C PRO A 321 21.50 6.03 19.60
N GLY A 322 21.74 7.08 20.40
CA GLY A 322 20.94 8.29 20.36
C GLY A 322 19.45 8.00 20.47
N TYR A 323 18.64 8.65 19.63
CA TYR A 323 17.18 8.47 19.59
C TYR A 323 16.73 7.01 19.31
N MET A 324 17.57 6.19 18.68
CA MET A 324 17.25 4.80 18.32
C MET A 324 17.05 3.93 19.58
N LYS A 325 17.51 4.38 20.76
CA LYS A 325 17.25 3.71 22.04
C LYS A 325 15.77 3.73 22.41
N VAL A 326 15.03 4.74 21.96
CA VAL A 326 13.60 4.93 22.26
C VAL A 326 12.72 4.52 21.09
N TYR A 327 13.14 4.86 19.86
CA TYR A 327 12.27 4.76 18.69
C TYR A 327 13.03 4.46 17.40
N VAL A 328 12.57 3.44 16.70
CA VAL A 328 12.98 3.13 15.32
C VAL A 328 11.72 3.06 14.45
N GLU A 329 11.75 3.68 13.27
CA GLU A 329 10.60 3.65 12.35
C GLU A 329 10.34 2.26 11.78
N GLY A 330 9.06 1.94 11.60
CA GLY A 330 8.62 0.78 10.84
C GLY A 330 8.79 1.02 9.33
N ARG A 331 8.97 -0.06 8.57
CA ARG A 331 9.05 -0.03 7.10
C ARG A 331 8.08 -1.02 6.49
N ASP A 332 7.60 -0.69 5.28
CA ASP A 332 6.68 -1.55 4.54
C ASP A 332 7.37 -2.83 4.01
N ASN A 333 8.70 -2.79 3.84
CA ASN A 333 9.50 -3.94 3.45
C ASN A 333 10.39 -4.38 4.62
N PRO A 334 10.18 -5.59 5.20
CA PRO A 334 10.98 -6.13 6.29
C PRO A 334 12.48 -6.26 5.97
N ASP A 335 12.83 -6.54 4.71
CA ASP A 335 14.23 -6.69 4.29
C ASP A 335 15.01 -5.37 4.43
N LYS A 336 14.31 -4.23 4.34
CA LYS A 336 14.90 -2.90 4.55
C LYS A 336 15.05 -2.52 6.03
N ASP A 337 14.42 -3.23 6.95
CA ASP A 337 14.61 -3.05 8.39
C ASP A 337 16.00 -3.50 8.84
N LEU A 338 16.61 -4.44 8.10
CA LEU A 338 17.99 -4.89 8.33
C LEU A 338 19.01 -3.75 8.21
N ALA A 339 18.72 -2.69 7.46
CA ALA A 339 19.63 -1.55 7.28
C ALA A 339 19.89 -0.75 8.57
N ASN A 340 19.08 -0.94 9.62
CA ASN A 340 19.26 -0.31 10.93
C ASN A 340 19.77 -1.29 12.00
N LYS A 341 19.95 -2.58 11.67
CA LYS A 341 20.52 -3.58 12.55
C LYS A 341 22.04 -3.55 12.50
N GLU A 342 22.67 -3.85 13.61
CA GLU A 342 24.09 -4.07 13.64
C GLU A 342 24.44 -5.31 12.84
N ARG A 343 25.46 -5.16 11.99
CA ARG A 343 26.12 -6.24 11.28
C ARG A 343 27.61 -6.07 11.50
N ILE A 344 28.10 -6.72 12.53
CA ILE A 344 29.49 -6.62 12.91
C ILE A 344 30.29 -7.53 11.98
N LEU A 345 31.32 -6.96 11.35
CA LEU A 345 32.32 -7.71 10.60
C LEU A 345 33.53 -7.98 11.50
N PRO A 346 34.25 -9.10 11.29
CA PRO A 346 35.50 -9.35 12.00
C PRO A 346 36.53 -8.25 11.72
N LYS A 347 37.45 -8.04 12.63
CA LYS A 347 38.58 -7.13 12.42
C LYS A 347 39.52 -7.74 11.42
N LEU A 348 39.61 -7.15 10.24
CA LEU A 348 40.47 -7.55 9.14
C LEU A 348 41.48 -6.44 8.84
N GLU A 349 42.58 -6.81 8.21
CA GLU A 349 43.61 -5.90 7.72
C GLU A 349 43.73 -6.02 6.20
N VAL A 350 44.26 -4.97 5.55
CA VAL A 350 44.52 -4.99 4.11
C VAL A 350 45.67 -6.00 3.86
N GLU A 351 45.62 -6.73 2.76
CA GLU A 351 46.48 -7.85 2.39
C GLU A 351 46.29 -9.14 3.22
N GLU A 352 45.31 -9.14 4.14
CA GLU A 352 45.02 -10.36 4.90
C GLU A 352 44.37 -11.43 4.02
N ALA A 353 44.92 -12.67 4.12
CA ALA A 353 44.37 -13.83 3.44
C ALA A 353 43.18 -14.42 4.20
N LEU A 354 42.15 -14.82 3.47
CA LEU A 354 40.91 -15.39 3.99
C LEU A 354 40.74 -16.83 3.50
N ASN A 355 40.07 -17.64 4.29
CA ASN A 355 39.59 -18.96 3.91
C ASN A 355 38.16 -18.86 3.41
N CYS A 356 37.86 -19.40 2.25
CA CYS A 356 36.51 -19.56 1.74
C CYS A 356 35.95 -20.90 2.22
N ASN A 357 34.92 -20.88 3.02
CA ASN A 357 34.23 -22.10 3.47
C ASN A 357 33.26 -22.60 2.38
N ASP A 358 32.56 -21.67 1.73
CA ASP A 358 31.62 -21.98 0.66
C ASP A 358 31.47 -20.80 -0.31
N LEU A 359 31.19 -21.13 -1.57
CA LEU A 359 30.94 -20.18 -2.64
C LEU A 359 29.75 -20.68 -3.45
N MET A 360 28.64 -19.94 -3.38
CA MET A 360 27.36 -20.35 -3.97
C MET A 360 26.84 -19.32 -4.96
N PRO A 361 26.27 -19.76 -6.09
CA PRO A 361 25.47 -18.90 -6.93
C PRO A 361 24.17 -18.57 -6.19
N GLU A 362 23.78 -17.29 -6.17
CA GLU A 362 22.54 -16.82 -5.57
C GLU A 362 21.59 -16.35 -6.68
N PRO A 363 20.50 -17.07 -6.92
CA PRO A 363 19.51 -16.67 -7.92
C PRO A 363 18.69 -15.48 -7.45
N HIS A 364 18.51 -14.52 -8.32
CA HIS A 364 17.67 -13.36 -8.11
C HIS A 364 16.64 -13.21 -9.21
N ASN A 365 15.50 -12.68 -8.84
CA ASN A 365 14.44 -12.36 -9.77
C ASN A 365 13.96 -10.93 -9.51
N THR A 366 13.94 -10.09 -10.53
CA THR A 366 13.37 -8.76 -10.39
C THR A 366 11.87 -8.87 -10.07
N LYS A 367 11.39 -8.04 -9.15
CA LYS A 367 10.01 -8.07 -8.69
C LYS A 367 9.25 -6.85 -9.20
N PRO A 368 7.99 -7.01 -9.64
CA PRO A 368 7.17 -5.88 -10.05
C PRO A 368 7.00 -4.87 -8.91
N PRO A 369 6.65 -3.61 -9.24
CA PRO A 369 6.40 -2.56 -8.25
C PRO A 369 5.47 -3.07 -7.15
N ALA A 370 5.79 -2.80 -5.89
CA ALA A 370 4.96 -3.25 -4.78
C ALA A 370 3.60 -2.53 -4.82
N ARG A 371 2.53 -3.27 -4.55
CA ARG A 371 1.20 -2.66 -4.33
C ARG A 371 1.23 -1.75 -3.11
N TYR A 372 0.39 -0.74 -3.12
CA TYR A 372 0.23 0.13 -1.97
C TYR A 372 -0.24 -0.66 -0.73
N THR A 373 0.30 -0.29 0.42
CA THR A 373 -0.31 -0.53 1.74
C THR A 373 -1.13 0.70 2.11
N GLU A 374 -1.99 0.64 3.14
CA GLU A 374 -2.65 1.86 3.64
C GLU A 374 -1.61 2.93 3.98
N ALA A 375 -0.50 2.55 4.62
CA ALA A 375 0.58 3.44 4.98
C ALA A 375 1.21 4.12 3.76
N SER A 376 1.60 3.35 2.75
CA SER A 376 2.24 3.91 1.55
C SER A 376 1.27 4.69 0.66
N LEU A 377 -0.03 4.36 0.66
CA LEU A 377 -1.05 5.14 -0.05
C LEU A 377 -1.29 6.49 0.63
N VAL A 378 -1.42 6.53 1.97
CA VAL A 378 -1.53 7.80 2.71
C VAL A 378 -0.33 8.69 2.44
N LYS A 379 0.87 8.14 2.47
CA LYS A 379 2.10 8.85 2.12
C LYS A 379 2.04 9.41 0.69
N ALA A 380 1.66 8.59 -0.27
CA ALA A 380 1.58 9.01 -1.67
C ALA A 380 0.49 10.07 -1.91
N LEU A 381 -0.66 9.98 -1.23
CA LEU A 381 -1.71 11.00 -1.27
C LEU A 381 -1.19 12.35 -0.74
N GLU A 382 -0.53 12.34 0.41
CA GLU A 382 0.07 13.54 1.02
C GLU A 382 1.13 14.17 0.11
N GLU A 383 2.10 13.37 -0.38
CA GLU A 383 3.17 13.85 -1.27
C GLU A 383 2.65 14.43 -2.59
N ASN A 384 1.48 13.98 -3.03
CA ASN A 384 0.81 14.46 -4.22
C ASN A 384 -0.22 15.56 -3.96
N GLY A 385 -0.38 16.03 -2.72
CA GLY A 385 -1.35 17.07 -2.36
C GLY A 385 -2.81 16.64 -2.50
N ILE A 386 -3.09 15.33 -2.55
CA ILE A 386 -4.43 14.75 -2.70
C ILE A 386 -5.03 14.47 -1.33
N GLY A 387 -6.13 15.13 -1.00
CA GLY A 387 -6.74 15.03 0.31
C GLY A 387 -6.08 15.91 1.37
N ARG A 388 -6.55 15.79 2.60
CA ARG A 388 -6.09 16.55 3.77
C ARG A 388 -6.09 15.63 5.00
N PRO A 389 -5.45 16.01 6.11
CA PRO A 389 -5.45 15.21 7.35
C PRO A 389 -6.83 14.73 7.79
N SER A 390 -7.87 15.52 7.53
CA SER A 390 -9.26 15.15 7.85
C SER A 390 -9.87 14.09 6.93
N THR A 391 -9.32 13.83 5.75
CA THR A 391 -9.94 13.00 4.71
C THR A 391 -9.24 11.68 4.43
N PHE A 392 -7.95 11.49 4.75
CA PHE A 392 -7.20 10.27 4.41
C PHE A 392 -7.91 8.99 4.88
N ALA A 393 -8.29 8.92 6.15
CA ALA A 393 -8.95 7.73 6.70
C ALA A 393 -10.32 7.47 6.05
N SER A 394 -11.09 8.52 5.74
CA SER A 394 -12.40 8.40 5.09
C SER A 394 -12.30 7.98 3.63
N ILE A 395 -11.28 8.43 2.91
CA ILE A 395 -10.99 8.01 1.53
C ILE A 395 -10.72 6.51 1.50
N LEU A 396 -9.76 6.03 2.31
CA LEU A 396 -9.40 4.62 2.40
C LEU A 396 -10.61 3.74 2.74
N ALA A 397 -11.39 4.13 3.76
CA ALA A 397 -12.59 3.40 4.14
C ALA A 397 -13.65 3.38 3.02
N THR A 398 -13.77 4.46 2.25
CA THR A 398 -14.77 4.57 1.18
C THR A 398 -14.42 3.71 -0.03
N ILE A 399 -13.16 3.73 -0.50
CA ILE A 399 -12.75 2.95 -1.69
C ILE A 399 -12.86 1.44 -1.44
N VAL A 400 -12.62 0.98 -0.21
CA VAL A 400 -12.82 -0.42 0.18
C VAL A 400 -14.30 -0.76 0.32
N ARG A 401 -15.10 0.08 1.01
CA ARG A 401 -16.55 -0.14 1.16
C ARG A 401 -17.32 -0.13 -0.17
N ARG A 402 -16.83 0.63 -1.16
CA ARG A 402 -17.38 0.67 -2.52
C ARG A 402 -16.88 -0.47 -3.42
N GLU A 403 -16.10 -1.38 -2.86
CA GLU A 403 -15.54 -2.53 -3.57
C GLU A 403 -14.66 -2.14 -4.78
N TYR A 404 -14.13 -0.90 -4.82
CA TYR A 404 -13.19 -0.49 -5.85
C TYR A 404 -11.79 -1.04 -5.60
N VAL A 405 -11.50 -1.34 -4.35
CA VAL A 405 -10.21 -1.83 -3.88
C VAL A 405 -10.40 -2.95 -2.87
N ASN A 406 -9.69 -4.05 -3.05
CA ASN A 406 -9.58 -5.13 -2.07
C ASN A 406 -8.36 -4.93 -1.19
N ARG A 407 -8.51 -5.30 0.08
CA ARG A 407 -7.41 -5.34 1.05
C ARG A 407 -7.10 -6.80 1.40
N LYS A 408 -5.96 -7.30 0.92
CA LYS A 408 -5.50 -8.66 1.21
C LYS A 408 -4.05 -8.61 1.71
N SER A 409 -3.78 -9.25 2.85
CA SER A 409 -2.43 -9.30 3.46
C SER A 409 -1.78 -7.91 3.61
N GLY A 410 -2.58 -6.88 3.98
CA GLY A 410 -2.12 -5.49 4.16
C GLY A 410 -1.86 -4.73 2.86
N LYS A 411 -2.04 -5.34 1.69
CA LYS A 411 -1.88 -4.72 0.37
C LYS A 411 -3.22 -4.32 -0.21
N LEU A 412 -3.24 -3.23 -0.98
CA LEU A 412 -4.39 -2.70 -1.69
C LEU A 412 -4.28 -3.08 -3.17
N SER A 413 -5.25 -3.83 -3.66
CA SER A 413 -5.36 -4.24 -5.06
C SER A 413 -6.63 -3.66 -5.66
N PRO A 414 -6.62 -3.11 -6.87
CA PRO A 414 -7.84 -2.66 -7.52
C PRO A 414 -8.69 -3.88 -7.88
N THR A 415 -10.00 -3.76 -7.71
CA THR A 415 -10.94 -4.74 -8.28
C THR A 415 -11.15 -4.43 -9.76
N TYR A 416 -11.73 -5.35 -10.51
CA TYR A 416 -12.12 -5.08 -11.89
C TYR A 416 -13.24 -4.04 -11.98
N LEU A 417 -14.10 -3.94 -10.95
CA LEU A 417 -15.04 -2.84 -10.81
C LEU A 417 -14.32 -1.50 -10.65
N GLY A 418 -13.31 -1.44 -9.78
CA GLY A 418 -12.48 -0.26 -9.59
C GLY A 418 -11.74 0.14 -10.87
N LEU A 419 -11.28 -0.84 -11.66
CA LEU A 419 -10.67 -0.61 -12.98
C LEU A 419 -11.69 0.03 -13.95
N ALA A 420 -12.88 -0.57 -14.12
CA ALA A 420 -13.92 -0.07 -15.01
C ALA A 420 -14.35 1.36 -14.66
N VAL A 421 -14.59 1.63 -13.36
CA VAL A 421 -14.93 2.97 -12.88
C VAL A 421 -13.80 3.97 -13.17
N THR A 422 -12.54 3.57 -12.93
CA THR A 422 -11.38 4.45 -13.21
C THR A 422 -11.27 4.75 -14.68
N GLN A 423 -11.37 3.75 -15.57
CA GLN A 423 -11.29 3.93 -17.02
C GLN A 423 -12.42 4.80 -17.56
N LEU A 424 -13.65 4.61 -17.10
CA LEU A 424 -14.76 5.48 -17.47
C LEU A 424 -14.46 6.94 -17.09
N LEU A 425 -14.00 7.15 -15.87
CA LEU A 425 -13.69 8.50 -15.38
C LEU A 425 -12.48 9.11 -16.10
N GLU A 426 -11.48 8.32 -16.47
CA GLU A 426 -10.34 8.77 -17.27
C GLU A 426 -10.74 9.20 -18.68
N ASN A 427 -11.64 8.44 -19.33
CA ASN A 427 -12.01 8.69 -20.71
C ASN A 427 -12.98 9.87 -20.85
N HIS A 428 -13.90 10.05 -19.89
CA HIS A 428 -14.99 11.05 -20.01
C HIS A 428 -14.89 12.20 -19.01
N PHE A 429 -14.18 12.00 -17.89
CA PHE A 429 -14.00 12.97 -16.82
C PHE A 429 -12.52 13.14 -16.46
N THR A 430 -11.64 13.16 -17.46
CA THR A 430 -10.18 13.17 -17.32
C THR A 430 -9.69 14.15 -16.27
N ASN A 431 -10.25 15.36 -16.28
CA ASN A 431 -9.91 16.41 -15.33
C ASN A 431 -10.29 16.07 -13.87
N LEU A 432 -11.32 15.23 -13.63
CA LEU A 432 -11.76 14.90 -12.27
C LEU A 432 -10.88 13.87 -11.58
N VAL A 433 -10.18 13.04 -12.32
CA VAL A 433 -9.35 11.95 -11.79
C VAL A 433 -7.85 12.20 -11.94
N SER A 434 -7.46 13.25 -12.68
CA SER A 434 -6.06 13.59 -12.80
C SER A 434 -5.53 14.16 -11.48
N LYS A 435 -4.30 13.80 -11.18
CA LYS A 435 -3.57 14.31 -10.02
C LYS A 435 -3.40 15.84 -10.10
N GLU A 436 -3.03 16.35 -11.27
CA GLU A 436 -2.79 17.75 -11.55
C GLU A 436 -4.06 18.58 -11.32
N PHE A 437 -5.20 18.07 -11.73
CA PHE A 437 -6.47 18.74 -11.47
C PHE A 437 -6.82 18.78 -9.98
N THR A 438 -6.63 17.65 -9.27
CA THR A 438 -6.90 17.59 -7.84
C THR A 438 -6.04 18.58 -7.06
N VAL A 439 -4.76 18.68 -7.40
CA VAL A 439 -3.84 19.66 -6.81
C VAL A 439 -4.29 21.09 -7.12
N LYS A 440 -4.59 21.43 -8.37
CA LYS A 440 -5.08 22.76 -8.76
C LYS A 440 -6.38 23.15 -8.05
N MET A 441 -7.24 22.18 -7.81
CA MET A 441 -8.49 22.40 -7.07
C MET A 441 -8.20 22.68 -5.58
N GLU A 442 -7.32 21.92 -4.96
CA GLU A 442 -6.94 22.12 -3.57
C GLU A 442 -6.21 23.46 -3.38
N ASP A 443 -5.28 23.80 -4.29
CA ASP A 443 -4.59 25.11 -4.28
C ASP A 443 -5.59 26.27 -4.38
N GLY A 444 -6.59 26.17 -5.27
CA GLY A 444 -7.63 27.19 -5.39
C GLY A 444 -8.51 27.33 -4.14
N LEU A 445 -8.84 26.21 -3.47
CA LEU A 445 -9.53 26.24 -2.19
C LEU A 445 -8.69 26.86 -1.08
N ASP A 446 -7.38 26.64 -1.12
CA ASP A 446 -6.44 27.28 -0.19
C ASP A 446 -6.31 28.80 -0.49
N GLU A 447 -6.33 29.23 -1.78
CA GLU A 447 -6.41 30.64 -2.17
C GLU A 447 -7.70 31.31 -1.63
N VAL A 448 -8.84 30.61 -1.70
CA VAL A 448 -10.09 31.10 -1.09
C VAL A 448 -9.96 31.23 0.42
N SER A 449 -9.31 30.29 1.09
CA SER A 449 -9.13 30.33 2.55
C SER A 449 -8.24 31.48 3.04
N ARG A 450 -7.41 32.05 2.15
CA ARG A 450 -6.56 33.20 2.41
C ARG A 450 -7.19 34.54 1.97
N GLY A 451 -8.40 34.50 1.39
CA GLY A 451 -9.07 35.68 0.83
C GLY A 451 -8.46 36.19 -0.49
N GLU A 452 -7.64 35.38 -1.16
CA GLU A 452 -6.97 35.71 -2.43
C GLU A 452 -7.89 35.44 -3.64
N LEU A 453 -8.93 34.61 -3.46
CA LEU A 453 -9.87 34.22 -4.49
C LEU A 453 -11.29 34.12 -3.95
N ASP A 454 -12.27 34.66 -4.69
CA ASP A 454 -13.67 34.57 -4.33
C ASP A 454 -14.25 33.19 -4.57
N ALA A 455 -14.95 32.63 -3.57
CA ALA A 455 -15.52 31.28 -3.60
C ALA A 455 -16.57 31.08 -4.70
N VAL A 456 -17.46 32.06 -4.94
CA VAL A 456 -18.58 31.93 -5.89
C VAL A 456 -18.07 31.89 -7.35
N PRO A 457 -17.23 32.83 -7.82
CA PRO A 457 -16.61 32.73 -9.14
C PRO A 457 -15.80 31.43 -9.31
N PHE A 458 -15.06 31.00 -8.28
CA PHE A 458 -14.30 29.77 -8.32
C PHE A 458 -15.19 28.52 -8.57
N MET A 459 -16.28 28.38 -7.82
CA MET A 459 -17.24 27.29 -8.01
C MET A 459 -17.98 27.37 -9.35
N THR A 460 -18.32 28.58 -9.82
CA THR A 460 -18.96 28.79 -11.12
C THR A 460 -18.06 28.38 -12.26
N ASN A 461 -16.80 28.76 -12.22
CA ASN A 461 -15.79 28.37 -13.22
C ASN A 461 -15.57 26.84 -13.23
N PHE A 462 -15.58 26.20 -12.06
CA PHE A 462 -15.51 24.74 -11.99
C PHE A 462 -16.70 24.07 -12.69
N TYR A 463 -17.93 24.54 -12.46
CA TYR A 463 -19.13 23.92 -13.01
C TYR A 463 -19.34 24.25 -14.49
N LYS A 464 -19.33 25.52 -14.87
CA LYS A 464 -19.63 26.00 -16.24
C LYS A 464 -18.43 26.01 -17.18
N GLY A 465 -17.23 25.99 -16.65
CA GLY A 465 -16.00 26.21 -17.38
C GLY A 465 -15.57 27.66 -17.34
N GLY A 466 -14.26 27.87 -17.33
CA GLY A 466 -13.61 29.17 -17.27
C GLY A 466 -12.32 29.13 -16.45
N GLY A 467 -11.44 30.07 -16.68
CA GLY A 467 -10.15 30.13 -15.99
C GLY A 467 -9.36 28.83 -16.15
N ARG A 468 -9.14 28.14 -15.04
CA ARG A 468 -8.36 26.89 -14.98
C ARG A 468 -9.18 25.60 -15.17
N PHE A 469 -10.48 25.70 -15.45
CA PHE A 469 -11.40 24.56 -15.53
C PHE A 469 -12.10 24.41 -16.87
N ALA A 470 -12.24 23.18 -17.36
CA ALA A 470 -12.97 22.87 -18.59
C ALA A 470 -14.51 22.96 -18.42
N GLY A 471 -15.01 22.84 -17.19
CA GLY A 471 -16.43 22.83 -16.85
C GLY A 471 -16.98 21.41 -16.69
N LEU A 472 -17.54 21.13 -15.51
CA LEU A 472 -18.18 19.84 -15.22
C LEU A 472 -19.41 19.61 -16.10
N GLU A 473 -20.21 20.65 -16.36
CA GLU A 473 -21.42 20.60 -17.16
C GLU A 473 -21.16 20.07 -18.59
N LYS A 474 -20.10 20.55 -19.25
CA LYS A 474 -19.72 20.09 -20.58
C LYS A 474 -19.33 18.62 -20.64
N MET A 475 -18.64 18.13 -19.59
CA MET A 475 -18.23 16.73 -19.50
C MET A 475 -19.42 15.78 -19.34
N LEU A 476 -20.52 16.24 -18.76
CA LEU A 476 -21.73 15.44 -18.55
C LEU A 476 -22.53 15.22 -19.85
N ASP A 477 -22.35 16.07 -20.85
CA ASP A 477 -23.05 15.99 -22.15
C ASP A 477 -22.35 14.99 -23.11
N GLU A 478 -21.13 14.53 -22.80
CA GLU A 478 -20.39 13.58 -23.64
C GLU A 478 -20.97 12.17 -23.54
N LYS A 479 -21.07 11.49 -24.70
CA LYS A 479 -21.52 10.09 -24.76
C LYS A 479 -20.45 9.15 -24.20
N VAL A 480 -20.83 8.32 -23.22
CA VAL A 480 -19.92 7.39 -22.54
C VAL A 480 -19.63 6.16 -23.42
N ASP A 481 -18.34 5.85 -23.60
CA ASP A 481 -17.87 4.62 -24.24
C ASP A 481 -17.71 3.50 -23.20
N ILE A 482 -18.79 2.72 -23.01
CA ILE A 482 -18.81 1.61 -22.06
C ILE A 482 -17.84 0.47 -22.46
N PRO A 483 -17.76 0.04 -23.74
CA PRO A 483 -16.79 -0.95 -24.18
C PRO A 483 -15.34 -0.60 -23.82
N ALA A 484 -14.93 0.66 -24.01
CA ALA A 484 -13.58 1.12 -23.66
C ALA A 484 -13.37 1.08 -22.13
N ALA A 485 -14.37 1.49 -21.35
CA ALA A 485 -14.30 1.44 -19.88
C ALA A 485 -14.22 0.00 -19.33
N CYS A 486 -14.72 -0.98 -20.05
CA CYS A 486 -14.79 -2.40 -19.66
C CYS A 486 -13.65 -3.25 -20.26
N SER A 487 -12.64 -2.66 -20.89
CA SER A 487 -11.49 -3.40 -21.38
C SER A 487 -10.46 -3.64 -20.27
N ILE A 488 -9.76 -4.78 -20.32
CA ILE A 488 -8.63 -5.10 -19.44
C ILE A 488 -7.37 -5.02 -20.31
N GLU A 489 -6.47 -4.10 -19.96
CA GLU A 489 -5.18 -3.96 -20.66
C GLU A 489 -4.28 -5.15 -20.27
N LEU A 490 -3.96 -5.98 -21.24
CA LEU A 490 -3.07 -7.13 -21.10
C LEU A 490 -1.66 -6.80 -21.60
N PRO A 491 -0.61 -7.48 -21.10
CA PRO A 491 0.73 -7.42 -21.66
C PRO A 491 0.73 -7.72 -23.15
N LYS A 492 1.64 -7.10 -23.92
CA LYS A 492 1.71 -7.25 -25.38
C LYS A 492 1.82 -8.71 -25.83
N GLU A 493 2.61 -9.50 -25.10
CA GLU A 493 2.81 -10.94 -25.36
C GLU A 493 1.52 -11.77 -25.31
N ILE A 494 0.49 -11.26 -24.64
CA ILE A 494 -0.80 -11.91 -24.44
C ILE A 494 -1.86 -11.27 -25.34
N SER A 495 -1.83 -9.95 -25.49
CA SER A 495 -2.87 -9.18 -26.18
C SER A 495 -2.98 -9.48 -27.67
N ASP A 496 -1.95 -10.07 -28.29
CA ASP A 496 -1.99 -10.45 -29.70
C ASP A 496 -2.96 -11.64 -29.96
N THR A 497 -3.24 -12.45 -28.95
CA THR A 497 -4.09 -13.64 -29.06
C THR A 497 -5.29 -13.65 -28.12
N THR A 498 -5.27 -12.81 -27.08
CA THR A 498 -6.24 -12.86 -25.98
C THR A 498 -6.76 -11.46 -25.65
N GLU A 499 -8.07 -11.33 -25.55
CA GLU A 499 -8.73 -10.11 -25.07
C GLU A 499 -9.13 -10.27 -23.58
N GLY A 500 -8.92 -9.21 -22.80
CA GLY A 500 -9.46 -9.11 -21.44
C GLY A 500 -10.66 -8.15 -21.40
N ARG A 501 -11.75 -8.57 -20.79
CA ARG A 501 -13.01 -7.79 -20.70
C ARG A 501 -13.66 -7.89 -19.33
N ILE A 502 -14.41 -6.86 -18.98
CA ILE A 502 -15.28 -6.85 -17.80
C ILE A 502 -16.71 -6.94 -18.30
N GLY A 503 -17.29 -8.13 -18.22
CA GLY A 503 -18.62 -8.42 -18.73
C GLY A 503 -19.71 -8.29 -17.66
N ARG A 504 -20.94 -8.63 -18.05
CA ARG A 504 -22.13 -8.56 -17.19
C ARG A 504 -21.99 -9.39 -15.89
N TYR A 505 -21.26 -10.49 -15.97
CA TYR A 505 -21.12 -11.48 -14.88
C TYR A 505 -19.76 -11.44 -14.18
N GLY A 506 -18.86 -10.58 -14.63
CA GLY A 506 -17.51 -10.44 -14.08
C GLY A 506 -16.42 -10.30 -15.14
N PRO A 507 -15.16 -10.27 -14.74
CA PRO A 507 -14.03 -10.20 -15.65
C PRO A 507 -13.79 -11.56 -16.33
N TYR A 508 -13.38 -11.52 -17.61
CA TYR A 508 -13.07 -12.71 -18.39
C TYR A 508 -11.98 -12.44 -19.43
N LEU A 509 -11.33 -13.52 -19.85
CA LEU A 509 -10.42 -13.58 -20.99
C LEU A 509 -11.10 -14.28 -22.15
N ARG A 510 -10.84 -13.83 -23.38
CA ARG A 510 -11.34 -14.44 -24.61
C ARG A 510 -10.17 -14.67 -25.57
N ARG A 511 -10.05 -15.91 -26.06
CA ARG A 511 -9.08 -16.33 -27.07
C ARG A 511 -9.84 -17.04 -28.19
N GLY A 512 -10.07 -16.34 -29.31
CA GLY A 512 -10.99 -16.83 -30.34
C GLY A 512 -12.41 -17.03 -29.79
N ASP A 513 -12.92 -18.26 -29.88
CA ASP A 513 -14.24 -18.62 -29.34
C ASP A 513 -14.20 -19.09 -27.87
N ASP A 514 -13.01 -19.36 -27.32
CA ASP A 514 -12.87 -19.78 -25.91
C ASP A 514 -12.90 -18.56 -24.99
N THR A 515 -13.79 -18.63 -23.99
CA THR A 515 -13.99 -17.57 -23.00
C THR A 515 -13.86 -18.15 -21.60
N ARG A 516 -12.93 -17.62 -20.80
CA ARG A 516 -12.64 -18.05 -19.43
C ARG A 516 -12.83 -16.90 -18.43
N SER A 517 -13.54 -17.18 -17.34
CA SER A 517 -13.67 -16.20 -16.24
C SER A 517 -12.34 -16.04 -15.52
N ILE A 518 -11.99 -14.81 -15.18
CA ILE A 518 -10.82 -14.55 -14.33
C ILE A 518 -11.20 -14.82 -12.88
N PRO A 519 -10.48 -15.67 -12.14
CA PRO A 519 -10.74 -15.94 -10.72
C PRO A 519 -10.66 -14.68 -9.86
N GLU A 520 -11.48 -14.57 -8.81
CA GLU A 520 -11.58 -13.40 -7.93
C GLU A 520 -10.26 -13.03 -7.20
N ASN A 521 -9.38 -14.00 -7.03
CA ASN A 521 -8.08 -13.82 -6.37
C ASN A 521 -6.97 -13.35 -7.32
N ILE A 522 -7.24 -13.26 -8.61
CA ILE A 522 -6.32 -12.76 -9.65
C ILE A 522 -6.71 -11.34 -10.00
N TYR A 523 -5.79 -10.41 -9.80
CA TYR A 523 -5.98 -9.00 -10.13
C TYR A 523 -5.29 -8.67 -11.46
N MET A 524 -5.65 -7.54 -12.05
CA MET A 524 -5.09 -7.11 -13.35
C MET A 524 -3.55 -7.12 -13.36
N GLY A 525 -2.90 -6.65 -12.30
CA GLY A 525 -1.44 -6.62 -12.19
C GLY A 525 -0.77 -7.99 -11.99
N ASP A 526 -1.54 -9.06 -11.93
CA ASP A 526 -1.05 -10.44 -11.81
C ASP A 526 -1.30 -11.26 -13.11
N LEU A 527 -1.94 -10.65 -14.14
CA LEU A 527 -2.19 -11.26 -15.44
C LEU A 527 -0.92 -11.25 -16.30
N ASN A 528 -0.01 -12.14 -16.02
CA ASN A 528 1.14 -12.44 -16.87
C ASN A 528 0.88 -13.70 -17.73
N LEU A 529 1.76 -14.00 -18.68
CA LEU A 529 1.60 -15.12 -19.62
C LEU A 529 1.33 -16.43 -18.89
N SER A 530 2.12 -16.77 -17.86
CA SER A 530 1.94 -18.00 -17.09
C SER A 530 0.57 -18.08 -16.38
N THR A 531 0.09 -16.95 -15.86
CA THR A 531 -1.23 -16.90 -15.19
C THR A 531 -2.36 -17.06 -16.20
N VAL A 532 -2.24 -16.42 -17.36
CA VAL A 532 -3.25 -16.51 -18.42
C VAL A 532 -3.31 -17.93 -19.00
N GLU A 533 -2.17 -18.54 -19.28
CA GLU A 533 -2.14 -19.93 -19.76
C GLU A 533 -2.78 -20.89 -18.75
N LYS A 534 -2.48 -20.75 -17.46
CA LYS A 534 -3.13 -21.57 -16.43
C LYS A 534 -4.65 -21.40 -16.41
N ILE A 535 -5.18 -20.18 -16.63
CA ILE A 535 -6.63 -19.94 -16.68
C ILE A 535 -7.26 -20.71 -17.86
N PHE A 536 -6.54 -20.84 -18.99
CA PHE A 536 -7.03 -21.60 -20.15
C PHE A 536 -6.75 -23.09 -20.01
N GLU A 537 -5.68 -23.50 -19.32
CA GLU A 537 -5.34 -24.91 -19.05
C GLU A 537 -6.17 -25.54 -17.93
N GLU A 538 -6.68 -24.74 -16.97
CA GLU A 538 -7.61 -25.27 -15.97
C GLU A 538 -8.83 -25.82 -16.70
N GLU A 539 -8.84 -27.15 -16.85
CA GLU A 539 -10.02 -27.89 -17.27
C GLU A 539 -11.17 -27.47 -16.35
N THR A 540 -12.24 -26.99 -16.94
CA THR A 540 -13.45 -26.80 -16.18
C THR A 540 -13.82 -28.17 -15.64
N LYS A 541 -13.92 -28.36 -14.33
CA LYS A 541 -14.52 -29.56 -13.71
C LYS A 541 -15.93 -29.80 -14.21
N ASP A 542 -16.40 -28.98 -15.14
CA ASP A 542 -17.65 -29.10 -15.87
C ASP A 542 -17.66 -30.27 -16.85
N ASP A 543 -16.50 -30.91 -17.13
CA ASP A 543 -16.37 -31.97 -18.13
C ASP A 543 -16.32 -33.40 -17.52
N GLU A 544 -16.26 -33.53 -16.19
CA GLU A 544 -16.37 -34.80 -15.52
C GLU A 544 -17.69 -34.89 -14.71
N PRO A 545 -18.56 -35.89 -14.94
CA PRO A 545 -19.75 -36.08 -14.13
C PRO A 545 -19.37 -36.48 -12.70
N LEU A 546 -20.09 -35.96 -11.71
CA LEU A 546 -19.97 -36.42 -10.30
C LEU A 546 -20.26 -37.91 -10.12
N GLY A 547 -21.05 -38.47 -11.02
CA GLY A 547 -21.51 -39.85 -11.02
C GLY A 547 -22.85 -39.97 -11.72
N ASP A 548 -23.43 -41.16 -11.66
CA ASP A 548 -24.74 -41.49 -12.26
C ASP A 548 -25.83 -41.42 -11.18
N ASP A 549 -27.00 -40.86 -11.51
CA ASP A 549 -28.18 -40.90 -10.64
C ASP A 549 -28.67 -42.36 -10.52
N PRO A 550 -28.72 -42.94 -9.32
CA PRO A 550 -29.15 -44.33 -9.13
C PRO A 550 -30.58 -44.61 -9.58
N SER A 551 -31.44 -43.59 -9.70
CA SER A 551 -32.85 -43.74 -10.06
C SER A 551 -33.10 -43.67 -11.57
N THR A 552 -32.33 -42.83 -12.31
CA THR A 552 -32.53 -42.62 -13.75
C THR A 552 -31.39 -43.15 -14.61
N GLY A 553 -30.21 -43.39 -14.04
CA GLY A 553 -29.00 -43.73 -14.77
C GLY A 553 -28.36 -42.54 -15.51
N ASP A 554 -28.92 -41.34 -15.37
CA ASP A 554 -28.38 -40.14 -16.00
C ASP A 554 -27.16 -39.58 -15.23
N LYS A 555 -26.23 -39.00 -15.96
CA LYS A 555 -25.05 -38.37 -15.37
C LYS A 555 -25.39 -37.10 -14.64
N VAL A 556 -24.83 -36.91 -13.45
CA VAL A 556 -24.96 -35.69 -12.65
C VAL A 556 -23.72 -34.83 -12.82
N TRP A 557 -23.91 -33.59 -13.24
CA TRP A 557 -22.84 -32.63 -13.55
C TRP A 557 -22.85 -31.45 -12.60
N ILE A 558 -21.66 -30.93 -12.26
CA ILE A 558 -21.53 -29.57 -11.75
C ILE A 558 -21.24 -28.68 -12.97
N LYS A 559 -22.07 -27.66 -13.18
CA LYS A 559 -21.88 -26.70 -14.25
C LYS A 559 -21.83 -25.27 -13.68
N LYS A 560 -21.15 -24.38 -14.39
CA LYS A 560 -21.10 -22.97 -14.04
C LYS A 560 -22.11 -22.19 -14.89
N GLY A 561 -23.00 -21.46 -14.24
CA GLY A 561 -23.97 -20.61 -14.90
C GLY A 561 -23.81 -19.13 -14.55
N PRO A 562 -24.61 -18.26 -15.16
CA PRO A 562 -24.56 -16.80 -14.92
C PRO A 562 -24.79 -16.39 -13.46
N TYR A 563 -25.45 -17.25 -12.69
CA TYR A 563 -25.80 -16.98 -11.27
C TYR A 563 -24.91 -17.74 -10.26
N GLY A 564 -23.92 -18.49 -10.72
CA GLY A 564 -23.04 -19.32 -9.92
C GLY A 564 -23.03 -20.78 -10.37
N HIS A 565 -22.43 -21.65 -9.57
CA HIS A 565 -22.40 -23.08 -9.87
C HIS A 565 -23.75 -23.74 -9.58
N TYR A 566 -24.09 -24.72 -10.39
CA TYR A 566 -25.32 -25.51 -10.25
C TYR A 566 -25.08 -26.98 -10.59
N VAL A 567 -25.89 -27.84 -10.04
CA VAL A 567 -25.95 -29.26 -10.41
C VAL A 567 -26.99 -29.46 -11.49
N GLN A 568 -26.70 -30.32 -12.46
CA GLN A 568 -27.59 -30.67 -13.58
C GLN A 568 -27.64 -32.18 -13.77
N LEU A 569 -28.85 -32.69 -14.01
CA LEU A 569 -29.10 -34.13 -14.32
C LEU A 569 -29.16 -34.32 -15.85
N GLY A 570 -28.20 -35.08 -16.39
CA GLY A 570 -28.10 -35.35 -17.82
C GLY A 570 -28.09 -34.09 -18.69
N GLU A 571 -28.68 -34.20 -19.90
CA GLU A 571 -28.94 -33.05 -20.78
C GLU A 571 -30.27 -32.36 -20.50
N THR A 572 -30.93 -32.73 -19.41
CA THR A 572 -32.25 -32.27 -19.03
C THR A 572 -32.23 -30.80 -18.55
N LYS A 573 -33.44 -30.19 -18.45
CA LYS A 573 -33.63 -28.89 -17.82
C LYS A 573 -33.64 -28.93 -16.28
N ILE A 574 -33.46 -30.11 -15.69
CA ILE A 574 -33.44 -30.30 -14.24
C ILE A 574 -32.09 -29.82 -13.72
N ARG A 575 -32.10 -28.68 -13.07
CA ARG A 575 -30.90 -28.05 -12.52
C ARG A 575 -31.21 -27.27 -11.23
N LYS A 576 -30.24 -27.27 -10.29
CA LYS A 576 -30.35 -26.57 -9.01
C LYS A 576 -29.04 -25.83 -8.68
N GLY A 577 -29.17 -24.57 -8.27
CA GLY A 577 -28.03 -23.75 -7.87
C GLY A 577 -27.38 -24.28 -6.59
N ILE A 578 -26.05 -24.31 -6.57
CA ILE A 578 -25.27 -24.58 -5.35
C ILE A 578 -25.21 -23.28 -4.54
N PRO A 579 -25.51 -23.30 -3.22
CA PRO A 579 -25.42 -22.12 -2.38
C PRO A 579 -24.01 -21.52 -2.41
N ARG A 580 -23.92 -20.18 -2.52
CA ARG A 580 -22.63 -19.45 -2.66
C ARG A 580 -21.67 -19.65 -1.48
N ASN A 581 -22.19 -19.98 -0.31
CA ASN A 581 -21.43 -20.23 0.91
C ASN A 581 -21.01 -21.70 1.08
N PHE A 582 -21.34 -22.58 0.13
CA PHE A 582 -20.97 -23.98 0.18
C PHE A 582 -19.72 -24.25 -0.68
N PRO A 583 -18.66 -24.86 -0.13
CA PRO A 583 -17.43 -25.13 -0.88
C PRO A 583 -17.66 -26.13 -2.00
N LEU A 584 -17.25 -25.80 -3.24
CA LEU A 584 -17.40 -26.73 -4.39
C LEU A 584 -16.62 -28.03 -4.21
N SER A 585 -15.55 -28.03 -3.45
CA SER A 585 -14.75 -29.21 -3.13
C SER A 585 -15.49 -30.22 -2.26
N GLU A 586 -16.58 -29.80 -1.59
CA GLU A 586 -17.42 -30.65 -0.74
C GLU A 586 -18.72 -31.07 -1.43
N VAL A 587 -18.93 -30.66 -2.70
CA VAL A 587 -20.08 -31.12 -3.50
C VAL A 587 -19.76 -32.49 -4.07
N ASP A 588 -20.31 -33.52 -3.45
CA ASP A 588 -20.28 -34.89 -3.92
C ASP A 588 -21.61 -35.30 -4.62
N LEU A 589 -21.68 -36.51 -5.16
CA LEU A 589 -22.86 -37.01 -5.83
C LEU A 589 -24.09 -37.03 -4.91
N GLU A 590 -23.92 -37.42 -3.64
CA GLU A 590 -25.00 -37.49 -2.67
C GLU A 590 -25.61 -36.11 -2.39
N TYR A 591 -24.79 -35.11 -2.20
CA TYR A 591 -25.21 -33.71 -2.02
C TYR A 591 -25.92 -33.18 -3.27
N ALA A 592 -25.36 -33.45 -4.45
CA ALA A 592 -25.92 -33.03 -5.73
C ALA A 592 -27.33 -33.63 -5.95
N LEU A 593 -27.51 -34.90 -5.67
CA LEU A 593 -28.83 -35.59 -5.76
C LEU A 593 -29.85 -35.03 -4.76
N LYS A 594 -29.41 -34.70 -3.54
CA LYS A 594 -30.25 -33.99 -2.55
C LYS A 594 -30.70 -32.61 -3.04
N LEU A 595 -29.83 -31.86 -3.70
CA LEU A 595 -30.20 -30.59 -4.30
C LEU A 595 -31.17 -30.74 -5.46
N LEU A 596 -30.95 -31.72 -6.33
CA LEU A 596 -31.80 -31.98 -7.50
C LEU A 596 -33.19 -32.47 -7.10
N SER A 597 -33.33 -33.11 -5.94
CA SER A 597 -34.63 -33.59 -5.41
C SER A 597 -35.54 -32.47 -4.87
N LEU A 598 -35.03 -31.22 -4.77
CA LEU A 598 -35.82 -30.08 -4.31
C LEU A 598 -36.72 -29.51 -5.43
N PRO A 599 -37.95 -29.00 -5.15
CA PRO A 599 -38.65 -29.10 -3.87
C PRO A 599 -39.13 -30.54 -3.62
N ARG A 600 -39.05 -30.98 -2.38
CA ARG A 600 -39.58 -32.27 -1.96
C ARG A 600 -40.65 -32.08 -0.90
N GLU A 601 -41.66 -32.90 -0.92
CA GLU A 601 -42.66 -32.94 0.14
C GLU A 601 -42.04 -33.50 1.42
N VAL A 602 -42.07 -32.71 2.49
CA VAL A 602 -41.54 -33.08 3.81
C VAL A 602 -42.66 -33.62 4.71
N GLY A 603 -43.90 -33.33 4.37
CA GLY A 603 -45.10 -33.70 5.11
C GLY A 603 -46.15 -32.59 5.05
N ASN A 604 -47.19 -32.74 5.84
CA ASN A 604 -48.24 -31.71 5.92
C ASN A 604 -48.03 -30.81 7.13
N HIS A 605 -48.32 -29.52 6.98
CA HIS A 605 -48.30 -28.58 8.09
C HIS A 605 -49.28 -29.00 9.18
N PRO A 606 -48.89 -29.11 10.45
CA PRO A 606 -49.70 -29.68 11.51
C PRO A 606 -51.03 -28.95 11.74
N ASP A 607 -51.10 -27.63 11.48
CA ASP A 607 -52.28 -26.83 11.75
C ASP A 607 -53.13 -26.55 10.50
N THR A 608 -52.53 -26.45 9.30
CA THR A 608 -53.24 -26.10 8.06
C THR A 608 -53.46 -27.30 7.13
N ASN A 609 -52.77 -28.43 7.37
CA ASN A 609 -52.75 -29.63 6.51
C ASN A 609 -52.26 -29.34 5.07
N ASP A 610 -51.64 -28.19 4.83
CA ASP A 610 -51.01 -27.88 3.55
C ASP A 610 -49.71 -28.72 3.40
N VAL A 611 -49.43 -29.13 2.17
CA VAL A 611 -48.18 -29.85 1.86
C VAL A 611 -46.99 -28.92 2.02
N ILE A 612 -46.02 -29.34 2.85
CA ILE A 612 -44.76 -28.59 3.09
C ILE A 612 -43.65 -29.18 2.25
#